data_06f8e713a8061c45964e972e4cfea351
#
_entry.id   06f8e713a8061c45964e972e4cfea351
#
_cell.length_a   1.000
_cell.length_b   1.000
_cell.length_c   1.000
_cell.angle_alpha   90.00
_cell.angle_beta   90.00
_cell.angle_gamma   90.00
#
_symmetry.space_group_name_H-M   'P 1'
#
loop_
_entity.id
_entity.type
_entity.pdbx_description
1 polymer ?
#
loop_
_entity_poly.entity_id
_entity_poly.type
_entity_poly.pdbx_seq_one_letter_code
_entity_poly.pdbx_strand_id
1 'polypeptide(L)'
;MKAYFKNIYQALSSIMIGMSITFRHMFYKSVTIQYPEQRLQLPERERNRLFVNIDDCIGCDQCARACPVSCIKIDTIKAVPGDIVGKTGLTSQGKKKALFVSKFDIDMAKCCFCQLCVYPCPTECIYMTDVFEYSEFQRSDLVYRFSDLTTQQVEEKKMKADELALELEKKKAEAAKAAAAKKAETPAASADDNIKKT
;
A
#
# COMPACT_ATOMS: atom_id res chain seq x y z
N MET A 1 -26.91 2.58 65.79
CA MET A 1 -28.12 1.88 65.26
C MET A 1 -28.61 2.43 63.92
N LYS A 2 -28.76 3.79 63.72
CA LYS A 2 -29.19 4.35 62.43
C LYS A 2 -28.37 3.99 61.22
N ALA A 3 -27.03 3.91 61.37
CA ALA A 3 -26.12 3.53 60.28
C ALA A 3 -26.30 2.04 59.87
N TYR A 4 -26.53 1.19 60.81
CA TYR A 4 -26.77 -0.24 60.56
C TYR A 4 -28.02 -0.50 59.70
N PHE A 5 -29.14 0.12 60.09
CA PHE A 5 -30.39 0.00 59.33
C PHE A 5 -30.28 0.65 57.93
N LYS A 6 -29.52 1.75 57.80
CA LYS A 6 -29.26 2.37 56.54
C LYS A 6 -28.45 1.44 55.59
N ASN A 7 -27.43 0.77 56.12
CA ASN A 7 -26.62 -0.17 55.33
C ASN A 7 -27.45 -1.37 54.87
N ILE A 8 -28.32 -1.92 55.74
CA ILE A 8 -29.22 -3.01 55.35
C ILE A 8 -30.17 -2.56 54.25
N TYR A 9 -30.79 -1.36 54.38
CA TYR A 9 -31.68 -0.84 53.37
C TYR A 9 -30.94 -0.62 52.01
N GLN A 10 -29.72 -0.09 52.03
CA GLN A 10 -28.94 0.11 50.82
C GLN A 10 -28.57 -1.24 50.19
N ALA A 11 -28.21 -2.23 50.95
CA ALA A 11 -27.89 -3.56 50.44
C ALA A 11 -29.13 -4.21 49.77
N LEU A 12 -30.26 -4.20 50.44
CA LEU A 12 -31.48 -4.76 49.87
C LEU A 12 -31.96 -4.00 48.63
N SER A 13 -31.90 -2.67 48.64
CA SER A 13 -32.29 -1.86 47.48
C SER A 13 -31.39 -2.10 46.28
N SER A 14 -30.08 -2.22 46.47
CA SER A 14 -29.16 -2.49 45.38
C SER A 14 -29.39 -3.87 44.74
N ILE A 15 -29.68 -4.90 45.55
CA ILE A 15 -30.04 -6.23 45.06
C ILE A 15 -31.32 -6.19 44.24
N MET A 16 -32.35 -5.51 44.76
CA MET A 16 -33.64 -5.38 44.05
C MET A 16 -33.51 -4.61 42.73
N ILE A 17 -32.69 -3.56 42.68
CA ILE A 17 -32.37 -2.85 41.43
C ILE A 17 -31.67 -3.78 40.44
N GLY A 18 -30.64 -4.52 40.87
CA GLY A 18 -29.94 -5.48 40.01
C GLY A 18 -30.88 -6.55 39.45
N MET A 19 -31.74 -7.13 40.30
CA MET A 19 -32.73 -8.11 39.86
C MET A 19 -33.74 -7.51 38.87
N SER A 20 -34.17 -6.28 39.07
CA SER A 20 -35.08 -5.60 38.16
C SER A 20 -34.45 -5.38 36.76
N ILE A 21 -33.17 -5.04 36.71
CA ILE A 21 -32.47 -4.87 35.45
C ILE A 21 -32.38 -6.21 34.70
N THR A 22 -31.94 -7.29 35.36
CA THR A 22 -31.84 -8.62 34.75
C THR A 22 -33.21 -9.15 34.31
N PHE A 23 -34.24 -8.94 35.10
CA PHE A 23 -35.61 -9.31 34.76
C PHE A 23 -36.13 -8.56 33.53
N ARG A 24 -35.80 -7.26 33.39
CA ARG A 24 -36.15 -6.48 32.20
C ARG A 24 -35.42 -7.02 30.96
N HIS A 25 -34.15 -7.42 31.08
CA HIS A 25 -33.39 -7.96 29.97
C HIS A 25 -33.97 -9.27 29.41
N MET A 26 -34.72 -10.01 30.20
CA MET A 26 -35.40 -11.24 29.75
C MET A 26 -36.41 -11.00 28.64
N PHE A 27 -36.99 -9.79 28.60
CA PHE A 27 -38.02 -9.39 27.60
C PHE A 27 -37.44 -8.61 26.43
N TYR A 28 -36.12 -8.29 26.43
CA TYR A 28 -35.50 -7.61 25.29
C TYR A 28 -35.19 -8.59 24.20
N LYS A 29 -35.28 -8.10 22.94
CA LYS A 29 -34.83 -8.87 21.76
C LYS A 29 -33.34 -9.17 21.89
N SER A 30 -32.95 -10.40 21.56
CA SER A 30 -31.54 -10.81 21.48
C SER A 30 -30.76 -9.90 20.56
N VAL A 31 -29.57 -9.44 20.99
CA VAL A 31 -28.61 -8.66 20.20
C VAL A 31 -27.61 -9.57 19.48
N THR A 32 -27.56 -10.84 19.89
CA THR A 32 -26.64 -11.83 19.30
C THR A 32 -27.08 -12.24 17.91
N ILE A 33 -26.11 -12.41 17.01
CA ILE A 33 -26.30 -12.92 15.65
C ILE A 33 -26.04 -14.41 15.66
N GLN A 34 -26.91 -15.18 15.02
CA GLN A 34 -26.79 -16.64 14.93
C GLN A 34 -25.84 -17.02 13.78
N TYR A 35 -24.55 -16.90 14.01
CA TYR A 35 -23.53 -17.32 13.06
C TYR A 35 -23.43 -18.88 13.09
N PRO A 36 -23.35 -19.60 11.94
CA PRO A 36 -23.14 -19.07 10.56
C PRO A 36 -24.42 -18.81 9.76
N GLU A 37 -25.62 -19.11 10.31
CA GLU A 37 -26.91 -18.97 9.59
C GLU A 37 -27.22 -17.50 9.28
N GLN A 38 -26.84 -16.60 10.19
CA GLN A 38 -26.96 -15.17 10.02
C GLN A 38 -25.57 -14.55 10.00
N ARG A 39 -25.25 -13.78 8.96
CA ARG A 39 -24.01 -13.02 8.84
C ARG A 39 -24.21 -11.56 9.14
N LEU A 40 -23.18 -10.92 9.65
CA LEU A 40 -23.16 -9.48 9.88
C LEU A 40 -23.30 -8.75 8.55
N GLN A 41 -24.26 -7.84 8.46
CA GLN A 41 -24.33 -6.90 7.35
C GLN A 41 -23.37 -5.74 7.62
N LEU A 42 -22.39 -5.61 6.74
CA LEU A 42 -21.34 -4.62 6.88
C LEU A 42 -21.79 -3.26 6.30
N PRO A 43 -21.36 -2.14 6.85
CA PRO A 43 -21.67 -0.81 6.32
C PRO A 43 -20.89 -0.57 5.01
N GLU A 44 -21.37 0.31 4.14
CA GLU A 44 -20.75 0.64 2.85
C GLU A 44 -19.30 1.15 2.95
N ARG A 45 -18.90 1.73 4.08
CA ARG A 45 -17.55 2.28 4.32
C ARG A 45 -16.72 1.42 5.25
N GLU A 46 -16.82 0.14 5.12
CA GLU A 46 -16.03 -0.80 5.91
C GLU A 46 -14.54 -0.81 5.52
N ARG A 47 -13.68 -1.15 6.49
CA ARG A 47 -12.23 -1.25 6.31
C ARG A 47 -11.75 -2.65 6.64
N ASN A 48 -12.01 -3.58 5.73
CA ASN A 48 -11.61 -4.96 5.90
C ASN A 48 -10.31 -5.26 5.13
N ARG A 49 -10.20 -6.45 4.56
CA ARG A 49 -8.98 -6.87 3.87
C ARG A 49 -8.66 -5.98 2.67
N LEU A 50 -7.40 -5.55 2.57
CA LEU A 50 -6.87 -4.89 1.39
C LEU A 50 -6.79 -5.85 0.20
N PHE A 51 -7.08 -5.34 -0.98
CA PHE A 51 -6.85 -6.01 -2.25
C PHE A 51 -6.12 -5.08 -3.22
N VAL A 52 -5.29 -5.66 -4.08
CA VAL A 52 -4.54 -4.93 -5.10
C VAL A 52 -4.80 -5.52 -6.46
N ASN A 53 -5.32 -4.71 -7.37
CA ASN A 53 -5.37 -5.04 -8.79
C ASN A 53 -3.99 -4.74 -9.41
N ILE A 54 -3.15 -5.77 -9.57
CA ILE A 54 -1.79 -5.61 -10.07
C ILE A 54 -1.76 -5.15 -11.53
N ASP A 55 -2.81 -5.46 -12.30
CA ASP A 55 -2.93 -5.01 -13.68
C ASP A 55 -3.01 -3.48 -13.81
N ASP A 56 -3.46 -2.78 -12.76
CA ASP A 56 -3.54 -1.32 -12.73
C ASP A 56 -2.39 -0.67 -11.94
N CYS A 57 -1.56 -1.46 -11.29
CA CYS A 57 -0.43 -0.93 -10.53
C CYS A 57 0.69 -0.46 -11.45
N ILE A 58 1.17 0.77 -11.23
CA ILE A 58 2.30 1.39 -11.95
C ILE A 58 3.62 1.29 -11.19
N GLY A 59 3.63 0.71 -9.99
CA GLY A 59 4.83 0.56 -9.17
C GLY A 59 5.40 1.86 -8.57
N CYS A 60 4.55 2.85 -8.27
CA CYS A 60 4.98 4.17 -7.78
C CYS A 60 5.40 4.21 -6.30
N ASP A 61 5.21 3.13 -5.55
CA ASP A 61 5.59 2.96 -4.13
C ASP A 61 4.94 3.96 -3.13
N GLN A 62 3.95 4.74 -3.57
CA GLN A 62 3.29 5.73 -2.71
C GLN A 62 2.48 5.07 -1.58
N CYS A 63 1.84 3.93 -1.85
CA CYS A 63 1.09 3.19 -0.85
C CYS A 63 1.99 2.60 0.26
N ALA A 64 3.21 2.13 -0.09
CA ALA A 64 4.18 1.64 0.88
C ALA A 64 4.72 2.76 1.78
N ARG A 65 4.99 3.95 1.20
CA ARG A 65 5.44 5.14 1.95
C ARG A 65 4.36 5.70 2.87
N ALA A 66 3.10 5.61 2.47
CA ALA A 66 1.97 6.07 3.29
C ALA A 66 1.64 5.12 4.45
N CYS A 67 2.19 3.90 4.46
CA CYS A 67 1.89 2.90 5.47
C CYS A 67 2.64 3.16 6.78
N PRO A 68 1.96 3.45 7.91
CA PRO A 68 2.62 3.77 9.18
C PRO A 68 3.34 2.57 9.80
N VAL A 69 2.94 1.35 9.44
CA VAL A 69 3.49 0.09 9.99
C VAL A 69 4.37 -0.65 8.99
N SER A 70 4.63 -0.06 7.80
CA SER A 70 5.47 -0.63 6.74
C SER A 70 5.12 -2.10 6.42
N CYS A 71 3.80 -2.39 6.31
CA CYS A 71 3.31 -3.73 6.00
C CYS A 71 3.31 -4.04 4.49
N ILE A 72 3.52 -3.04 3.62
CA ILE A 72 3.53 -3.17 2.17
C ILE A 72 4.97 -3.17 1.67
N LYS A 73 5.33 -4.18 0.87
CA LYS A 73 6.65 -4.30 0.24
C LYS A 73 6.47 -4.39 -1.26
N ILE A 74 7.11 -3.47 -1.99
CA ILE A 74 7.02 -3.37 -3.45
C ILE A 74 8.44 -3.38 -4.01
N ASP A 75 8.72 -4.31 -4.92
CA ASP A 75 9.94 -4.33 -5.71
C ASP A 75 9.56 -4.12 -7.17
N THR A 76 10.25 -3.22 -7.86
CA THR A 76 9.98 -2.87 -9.26
C THR A 76 11.23 -3.03 -10.11
N ILE A 77 11.03 -3.41 -11.36
CA ILE A 77 12.09 -3.51 -12.39
C ILE A 77 11.72 -2.53 -13.50
N LYS A 78 12.70 -1.78 -13.99
CA LYS A 78 12.48 -0.88 -15.13
C LYS A 78 12.22 -1.69 -16.39
N ALA A 79 11.17 -1.31 -17.12
CA ALA A 79 10.89 -1.92 -18.42
C ALA A 79 11.94 -1.48 -19.45
N VAL A 80 12.38 -2.43 -20.27
CA VAL A 80 13.22 -2.16 -21.43
C VAL A 80 12.37 -1.54 -22.54
N PRO A 81 12.86 -0.56 -23.31
CA PRO A 81 12.15 -0.02 -24.44
C PRO A 81 11.73 -1.12 -25.43
N GLY A 82 10.42 -1.27 -25.63
CA GLY A 82 9.84 -2.35 -26.45
C GLY A 82 9.17 -3.48 -25.68
N ASP A 83 9.39 -3.61 -24.37
CA ASP A 83 8.69 -4.57 -23.52
C ASP A 83 7.30 -4.06 -23.14
N ILE A 84 6.31 -4.95 -23.23
CA ILE A 84 4.94 -4.67 -22.78
C ILE A 84 4.86 -5.01 -21.30
N VAL A 85 4.57 -4.01 -20.46
CA VAL A 85 4.38 -4.17 -19.02
C VAL A 85 2.96 -4.60 -18.71
N GLY A 86 2.78 -5.77 -18.12
CA GLY A 86 1.45 -6.37 -17.89
C GLY A 86 0.80 -6.86 -19.20
N LYS A 87 -0.53 -6.98 -19.21
CA LYS A 87 -1.27 -7.54 -20.35
C LYS A 87 -1.32 -6.58 -21.56
N THR A 88 -1.39 -5.30 -21.35
CA THR A 88 -1.61 -4.28 -22.39
C THR A 88 -0.62 -3.13 -22.40
N GLY A 89 0.31 -3.07 -21.44
CA GLY A 89 1.21 -1.92 -21.25
C GLY A 89 0.53 -0.64 -20.72
N LEU A 90 -0.79 -0.68 -20.55
CA LEU A 90 -1.62 0.42 -20.05
C LEU A 90 -2.39 -0.05 -18.83
N THR A 91 -2.76 0.90 -17.97
CA THR A 91 -3.74 0.67 -16.89
C THR A 91 -5.16 0.76 -17.45
N SER A 92 -6.17 0.32 -16.68
CA SER A 92 -7.59 0.48 -17.02
C SER A 92 -7.97 1.95 -17.27
N GLN A 93 -7.25 2.89 -16.64
CA GLN A 93 -7.40 4.35 -16.83
C GLN A 93 -6.57 4.91 -18.01
N GLY A 94 -5.95 4.07 -18.83
CA GLY A 94 -5.15 4.50 -19.99
C GLY A 94 -3.76 5.06 -19.67
N LYS A 95 -3.26 4.96 -18.43
CA LYS A 95 -1.91 5.38 -18.06
C LYS A 95 -0.88 4.36 -18.51
N LYS A 96 0.23 4.81 -19.10
CA LYS A 96 1.34 3.93 -19.51
C LYS A 96 2.10 3.39 -18.31
N LYS A 97 2.42 2.11 -18.33
CA LYS A 97 3.27 1.45 -17.33
C LYS A 97 4.72 1.46 -17.81
N ALA A 98 5.62 1.94 -16.96
CA ALA A 98 7.06 1.98 -17.23
C ALA A 98 7.85 1.01 -16.34
N LEU A 99 7.21 0.43 -15.33
CA LEU A 99 7.82 -0.45 -14.35
C LEU A 99 7.09 -1.79 -14.29
N PHE A 100 7.84 -2.88 -14.24
CA PHE A 100 7.33 -4.18 -13.86
C PHE A 100 7.30 -4.29 -12.34
N VAL A 101 6.16 -4.64 -11.77
CA VAL A 101 6.05 -4.93 -10.34
C VAL A 101 6.45 -6.38 -10.13
N SER A 102 7.71 -6.60 -9.73
CA SER A 102 8.26 -7.94 -9.50
C SER A 102 7.78 -8.56 -8.20
N LYS A 103 7.49 -7.72 -7.22
CA LYS A 103 6.98 -8.13 -5.92
C LYS A 103 6.00 -7.10 -5.40
N PHE A 104 4.87 -7.56 -4.92
CA PHE A 104 3.89 -6.74 -4.20
C PHE A 104 3.30 -7.59 -3.08
N ASP A 105 3.86 -7.45 -1.89
CA ASP A 105 3.46 -8.22 -0.72
C ASP A 105 2.83 -7.31 0.31
N ILE A 106 1.70 -7.73 0.87
CA ILE A 106 1.05 -7.06 2.01
C ILE A 106 1.00 -8.03 3.18
N ASP A 107 1.60 -7.64 4.29
CA ASP A 107 1.53 -8.37 5.55
C ASP A 107 0.25 -7.99 6.30
N MET A 108 -0.81 -8.80 6.13
CA MET A 108 -2.11 -8.55 6.75
C MET A 108 -2.07 -8.67 8.28
N ALA A 109 -1.11 -9.43 8.83
CA ALA A 109 -0.95 -9.55 10.27
C ALA A 109 -0.33 -8.29 10.92
N LYS A 110 0.30 -7.41 10.12
CA LYS A 110 0.81 -6.09 10.57
C LYS A 110 -0.15 -4.96 10.21
N CYS A 111 -1.03 -5.19 9.24
CA CYS A 111 -1.92 -4.15 8.75
C CYS A 111 -2.88 -3.69 9.86
N CYS A 112 -3.00 -2.38 10.06
CA CYS A 112 -3.97 -1.79 10.99
C CYS A 112 -5.26 -1.32 10.29
N PHE A 113 -5.47 -1.67 9.03
CA PHE A 113 -6.67 -1.36 8.23
C PHE A 113 -7.07 0.13 8.25
N CYS A 114 -6.07 1.01 8.31
CA CYS A 114 -6.29 2.47 8.42
C CYS A 114 -6.70 3.14 7.10
N GLN A 115 -6.59 2.45 5.96
CA GLN A 115 -6.91 2.93 4.61
C GLN A 115 -5.99 4.04 4.06
N LEU A 116 -4.95 4.46 4.78
CA LEU A 116 -4.05 5.53 4.35
C LEU A 116 -3.29 5.21 3.05
N CYS A 117 -3.12 3.94 2.70
CA CYS A 117 -2.46 3.51 1.46
C CYS A 117 -3.36 3.65 0.21
N VAL A 118 -4.67 3.75 0.38
CA VAL A 118 -5.64 3.86 -0.72
C VAL A 118 -5.62 5.26 -1.32
N TYR A 119 -5.61 6.30 -0.50
CA TYR A 119 -5.71 7.70 -0.93
C TYR A 119 -4.59 8.18 -1.87
N PRO A 120 -3.30 7.87 -1.65
CA PRO A 120 -2.22 8.35 -2.49
C PRO A 120 -2.08 7.56 -3.80
N CYS A 121 -2.88 6.53 -4.03
CA CYS A 121 -2.79 5.71 -5.24
C CYS A 121 -3.33 6.46 -6.46
N PRO A 122 -2.50 6.80 -7.47
CA PRO A 122 -2.95 7.57 -8.63
C PRO A 122 -3.78 6.74 -9.63
N THR A 123 -3.77 5.42 -9.49
CA THR A 123 -4.49 4.49 -10.37
C THR A 123 -5.61 3.75 -9.63
N GLU A 124 -5.82 4.04 -8.34
CA GLU A 124 -6.83 3.40 -7.48
C GLU A 124 -6.76 1.87 -7.50
N CYS A 125 -5.54 1.33 -7.74
CA CYS A 125 -5.34 -0.12 -7.84
C CYS A 125 -5.41 -0.85 -6.50
N ILE A 126 -5.27 -0.14 -5.38
CA ILE A 126 -5.37 -0.68 -4.02
C ILE A 126 -6.66 -0.17 -3.36
N TYR A 127 -7.45 -1.08 -2.82
CA TYR A 127 -8.74 -0.76 -2.19
C TYR A 127 -9.08 -1.74 -1.08
N MET A 128 -10.04 -1.35 -0.24
CA MET A 128 -10.61 -2.21 0.80
C MET A 128 -11.72 -3.06 0.22
N THR A 129 -11.79 -4.32 0.64
CA THR A 129 -12.85 -5.26 0.27
C THR A 129 -13.80 -5.49 1.44
N ASP A 130 -14.94 -6.09 1.18
CA ASP A 130 -15.91 -6.57 2.16
C ASP A 130 -15.49 -7.86 2.89
N VAL A 131 -14.35 -8.46 2.48
CA VAL A 131 -13.86 -9.71 3.06
C VAL A 131 -13.23 -9.48 4.41
N PHE A 132 -13.84 -10.00 5.47
CA PHE A 132 -13.32 -9.94 6.85
C PHE A 132 -12.99 -11.31 7.43
N GLU A 133 -13.45 -12.39 6.81
CA GLU A 133 -13.15 -13.77 7.20
C GLU A 133 -11.99 -14.30 6.36
N TYR A 134 -10.76 -14.23 6.88
CA TYR A 134 -9.53 -14.70 6.22
C TYR A 134 -8.49 -15.19 7.22
N SER A 135 -8.95 -15.92 8.24
CA SER A 135 -8.05 -16.53 9.23
C SER A 135 -7.20 -17.64 8.61
N GLU A 136 -5.91 -17.65 8.94
CA GLU A 136 -4.95 -18.63 8.48
C GLU A 136 -4.28 -19.32 9.67
N PHE A 137 -3.82 -20.56 9.48
CA PHE A 137 -3.16 -21.32 10.54
C PHE A 137 -1.73 -20.84 10.81
N GLN A 138 -1.02 -20.44 9.76
CA GLN A 138 0.35 -19.97 9.86
C GLN A 138 0.44 -18.48 9.61
N ARG A 139 1.30 -17.82 10.37
CA ARG A 139 1.54 -16.38 10.22
C ARG A 139 2.09 -16.01 8.82
N SER A 140 2.86 -16.90 8.19
CA SER A 140 3.39 -16.72 6.85
C SER A 140 2.30 -16.56 5.79
N ASP A 141 1.18 -17.23 5.97
CA ASP A 141 0.08 -17.27 5.01
C ASP A 141 -0.72 -15.96 5.00
N LEU A 142 -0.59 -15.16 6.07
CA LEU A 142 -1.12 -13.80 6.14
C LEU A 142 -0.28 -12.77 5.35
N VAL A 143 0.80 -13.19 4.70
CA VAL A 143 1.54 -12.37 3.75
C VAL A 143 1.00 -12.62 2.36
N TYR A 144 0.09 -11.76 1.91
CA TYR A 144 -0.54 -11.87 0.60
C TYR A 144 0.37 -11.32 -0.50
N ARG A 145 0.60 -12.15 -1.53
CA ARG A 145 1.39 -11.80 -2.72
C ARG A 145 0.45 -11.50 -3.87
N PHE A 146 0.57 -10.33 -4.45
CA PHE A 146 -0.27 -9.86 -5.54
C PHE A 146 0.47 -9.80 -6.89
N SER A 147 1.80 -10.04 -6.92
CA SER A 147 2.55 -10.03 -8.18
C SER A 147 2.29 -11.30 -9.00
N ASP A 148 2.06 -11.12 -10.30
CA ASP A 148 1.81 -12.22 -11.25
C ASP A 148 3.09 -12.81 -11.84
N LEU A 149 4.26 -12.22 -11.57
CA LEU A 149 5.54 -12.65 -12.16
C LEU A 149 6.12 -13.85 -11.41
N THR A 150 6.51 -14.87 -12.15
CA THR A 150 7.24 -16.00 -11.60
C THR A 150 8.72 -15.60 -11.32
N THR A 151 9.36 -16.32 -10.40
CA THR A 151 10.76 -16.05 -10.03
C THR A 151 11.69 -16.03 -11.22
N GLN A 152 11.54 -16.98 -12.16
CA GLN A 152 12.32 -17.07 -13.40
C GLN A 152 12.14 -15.84 -14.29
N GLN A 153 10.90 -15.39 -14.48
CA GLN A 153 10.60 -14.17 -15.26
C GLN A 153 11.17 -12.92 -14.61
N VAL A 154 11.20 -12.85 -13.29
CA VAL A 154 11.80 -11.74 -12.55
C VAL A 154 13.31 -11.69 -12.79
N GLU A 155 14.01 -12.84 -12.75
CA GLU A 155 15.44 -12.93 -12.99
C GLU A 155 15.81 -12.56 -14.42
N GLU A 156 15.10 -13.09 -15.41
CA GLU A 156 15.30 -12.73 -16.82
C GLU A 156 15.12 -11.23 -17.08
N LYS A 157 14.07 -10.63 -16.49
CA LYS A 157 13.82 -9.19 -16.65
C LYS A 157 14.85 -8.33 -15.93
N LYS A 158 15.37 -8.78 -14.79
CA LYS A 158 16.48 -8.12 -14.09
C LYS A 158 17.74 -8.13 -14.92
N MET A 159 18.14 -9.28 -15.45
CA MET A 159 19.33 -9.39 -16.31
C MET A 159 19.25 -8.44 -17.52
N LYS A 160 18.11 -8.43 -18.23
CA LYS A 160 17.90 -7.52 -19.37
C LYS A 160 17.95 -6.04 -18.95
N ALA A 161 17.38 -5.69 -17.80
CA ALA A 161 17.41 -4.32 -17.30
C ALA A 161 18.83 -3.89 -16.91
N ASP A 162 19.62 -4.77 -16.31
CA ASP A 162 21.00 -4.51 -15.90
C ASP A 162 21.93 -4.38 -17.12
N GLU A 163 21.76 -5.22 -18.16
CA GLU A 163 22.49 -5.11 -19.44
C GLU A 163 22.21 -3.74 -20.09
N LEU A 164 20.95 -3.34 -20.18
CA LEU A 164 20.57 -2.05 -20.73
C LEU A 164 21.14 -0.88 -19.91
N ALA A 165 21.15 -1.00 -18.59
CA ALA A 165 21.70 0.02 -17.70
C ALA A 165 23.20 0.21 -17.96
N LEU A 166 23.95 -0.89 -18.11
CA LEU A 166 25.38 -0.87 -18.45
C LEU A 166 25.66 -0.24 -19.83
N GLU A 167 24.82 -0.53 -20.83
CA GLU A 167 24.94 0.09 -22.15
C GLU A 167 24.66 1.61 -22.11
N LEU A 168 23.63 2.02 -21.36
CA LEU A 168 23.30 3.43 -21.18
C LEU A 168 24.39 4.20 -20.43
N GLU A 169 25.03 3.57 -19.45
CA GLU A 169 26.16 4.18 -18.73
C GLU A 169 27.38 4.34 -19.64
N LYS A 170 27.69 3.33 -20.48
CA LYS A 170 28.77 3.42 -21.49
C LYS A 170 28.50 4.57 -22.46
N LYS A 171 27.29 4.67 -23.02
CA LYS A 171 26.89 5.74 -23.93
C LYS A 171 26.96 7.12 -23.26
N LYS A 172 26.56 7.23 -21.99
CA LYS A 172 26.67 8.49 -21.23
C LYS A 172 28.12 8.87 -20.96
N ALA A 173 28.98 7.90 -20.65
CA ALA A 173 30.41 8.13 -20.45
C ALA A 173 31.11 8.58 -21.74
N GLU A 174 30.73 7.99 -22.87
CA GLU A 174 31.25 8.41 -24.21
C GLU A 174 30.76 9.80 -24.58
N ALA A 175 29.48 10.08 -24.38
CA ALA A 175 28.90 11.42 -24.62
C ALA A 175 29.53 12.49 -23.71
N ALA A 176 29.81 12.16 -22.44
CA ALA A 176 30.49 13.07 -21.53
C ALA A 176 31.96 13.34 -21.97
N LYS A 177 32.65 12.32 -22.44
CA LYS A 177 34.02 12.47 -23.01
C LYS A 177 34.00 13.34 -24.27
N ALA A 178 33.04 13.10 -25.17
CA ALA A 178 32.86 13.91 -26.39
C ALA A 178 32.50 15.37 -26.08
N ALA A 179 31.67 15.62 -25.08
CA ALA A 179 31.34 16.97 -24.62
C ALA A 179 32.53 17.69 -23.97
N ALA A 180 33.33 16.96 -23.22
CA ALA A 180 34.57 17.49 -22.62
C ALA A 180 35.61 17.84 -23.70
N ALA A 181 35.75 17.01 -24.73
CA ALA A 181 36.64 17.27 -25.89
C ALA A 181 36.21 18.53 -26.67
N LYS A 182 34.90 18.73 -26.91
CA LYS A 182 34.36 19.95 -27.57
C LYS A 182 34.55 21.20 -26.73
N LYS A 183 34.58 21.09 -25.41
CA LYS A 183 34.80 22.24 -24.51
C LYS A 183 36.27 22.65 -24.41
N ALA A 184 37.21 21.74 -24.76
CA ALA A 184 38.63 22.00 -24.81
C ALA A 184 39.07 22.70 -26.11
N GLU A 185 38.22 22.68 -27.16
CA GLU A 185 38.54 23.22 -28.51
C GLU A 185 37.98 24.61 -28.78
N THR A 186 37.37 25.29 -27.78
CA THR A 186 37.02 26.73 -27.91
C THR A 186 38.18 27.58 -27.40
N PRO A 187 38.96 28.22 -28.29
CA PRO A 187 40.01 29.14 -27.87
C PRO A 187 39.41 30.38 -27.27
N ALA A 188 39.99 30.82 -26.19
CA ALA A 188 39.76 32.14 -25.60
C ALA A 188 40.04 33.24 -26.65
N ALA A 189 38.98 33.94 -27.08
CA ALA A 189 39.14 35.15 -27.88
C ALA A 189 38.47 36.29 -27.14
N SER A 190 39.37 37.23 -26.74
CA SER A 190 39.13 38.67 -26.47
C SER A 190 38.30 39.05 -25.24
N ALA A 191 39.01 39.21 -24.17
CA ALA A 191 38.83 40.33 -23.28
C ALA A 191 39.70 41.46 -23.81
N ASP A 192 39.06 42.52 -24.30
CA ASP A 192 39.57 43.88 -24.18
C ASP A 192 38.55 44.88 -24.83
N ASP A 193 38.51 46.07 -24.21
CA ASP A 193 37.77 47.26 -24.60
C ASP A 193 36.33 47.43 -24.15
N ASN A 194 36.12 48.02 -22.97
CA ASN A 194 35.63 49.41 -22.97
C ASN A 194 35.62 50.01 -21.54
N ILE A 195 36.76 50.62 -21.18
CA ILE A 195 36.81 51.68 -20.18
C ILE A 195 36.76 52.98 -21.00
N LYS A 196 35.64 53.73 -21.00
CA LYS A 196 35.54 55.19 -20.92
C LYS A 196 34.17 55.74 -21.31
N LYS A 197 33.77 56.68 -20.46
CA LYS A 197 32.75 57.76 -20.65
C LYS A 197 31.32 57.33 -20.20
N THR A 198 30.73 57.96 -19.32
CA THR A 198 30.67 59.24 -18.55
C THR A 198 29.78 59.02 -17.38
#